data_1f29c1f0e4582b4cd8f2c1821b56baba
#
_entry.id   1f29c1f0e4582b4cd8f2c1821b56baba
#
_cell.length_a   1.000
_cell.length_b   1.000
_cell.length_c   1.000
_cell.angle_alpha   90.00
_cell.angle_beta   90.00
_cell.angle_gamma   90.00
#
_symmetry.space_group_name_H-M   'P 1'
#
loop_
_entity.id
_entity.type
_entity.pdbx_description
1 polymer ?
#
loop_
_entity_poly.entity_id
_entity_poly.type
_entity_poly.pdbx_seq_one_letter_code
_entity_poly.pdbx_strand_id
1 'polypeptide(L)'
;GGFGAQYFSQQFEPKNVAAMFNIEMIGTESKWGRNTAFITGYEKSNMGEIMQKNLQGSAFTFHPDPYPDLNLFYRSDNATLARLGVPAHTIPPTKMDNEPNYHKVTDHVETLDLANMTEIIKAIATSSATIVAGKDTPSRVDTSTLR
;
A
#
# COMPACT_ATOMS: atom_id res chain seq x y z
N GLY A 1 9.56 -14.55 4.01
CA GLY A 1 9.19 -13.28 3.42
C GLY A 1 10.34 -12.50 2.85
N GLY A 2 10.06 -11.73 1.83
CA GLY A 2 10.99 -10.76 1.27
C GLY A 2 12.03 -11.25 0.27
N PHE A 3 12.37 -12.54 0.23
CA PHE A 3 13.37 -13.07 -0.71
C PHE A 3 12.95 -12.91 -2.18
N GLY A 4 11.66 -13.12 -2.47
CA GLY A 4 11.10 -12.90 -3.80
C GLY A 4 11.21 -11.45 -4.24
N ALA A 5 10.87 -10.50 -3.37
CA ALA A 5 10.99 -9.07 -3.62
C ALA A 5 12.45 -8.65 -3.83
N GLN A 6 13.39 -9.21 -3.04
CA GLN A 6 14.82 -8.96 -3.21
C GLN A 6 15.33 -9.47 -4.57
N TYR A 7 15.00 -10.70 -4.93
CA TYR A 7 15.38 -11.26 -6.23
C TYR A 7 14.79 -10.43 -7.37
N PHE A 8 13.50 -10.14 -7.31
CA PHE A 8 12.80 -9.35 -8.33
C PHE A 8 13.44 -7.97 -8.51
N SER A 9 13.78 -7.29 -7.41
CA SER A 9 14.37 -5.94 -7.47
C SER A 9 15.73 -5.88 -8.16
N GLN A 10 16.42 -7.01 -8.29
CA GLN A 10 17.71 -7.12 -8.97
C GLN A 10 17.57 -7.36 -10.49
N GLN A 11 16.35 -7.56 -11.00
CA GLN A 11 16.11 -7.90 -12.39
C GLN A 11 15.90 -6.68 -13.31
N PHE A 12 15.84 -5.48 -12.76
CA PHE A 12 15.60 -4.26 -13.51
C PHE A 12 16.34 -3.07 -12.88
N GLU A 13 16.43 -1.98 -13.66
CA GLU A 13 17.02 -0.73 -13.16
C GLU A 13 15.97 0.04 -12.33
N PRO A 14 16.18 0.27 -11.02
CA PRO A 14 15.18 0.90 -10.14
C PRO A 14 14.71 2.28 -10.61
N LYS A 15 15.59 3.06 -11.26
CA LYS A 15 15.23 4.38 -11.79
C LYS A 15 14.14 4.34 -12.88
N ASN A 16 13.96 3.19 -13.53
CA ASN A 16 12.94 2.99 -14.55
C ASN A 16 11.60 2.56 -13.98
N VAL A 17 11.51 2.32 -12.67
CA VAL A 17 10.26 1.99 -11.98
C VAL A 17 9.65 3.26 -11.42
N ALA A 18 8.49 3.66 -11.98
CA ALA A 18 7.80 4.88 -11.58
C ALA A 18 7.11 4.76 -10.22
N ALA A 19 6.55 3.59 -9.91
CA ALA A 19 5.89 3.32 -8.63
C ALA A 19 5.74 1.80 -8.41
N MET A 20 5.58 1.41 -7.15
CA MET A 20 5.21 0.05 -6.76
C MET A 20 4.05 0.11 -5.77
N PHE A 21 2.98 -0.60 -6.11
CA PHE A 21 1.81 -0.77 -5.24
C PHE A 21 1.86 -2.18 -4.67
N ASN A 22 2.11 -2.29 -3.39
CA ASN A 22 1.98 -3.55 -2.67
C ASN A 22 0.59 -3.59 -2.03
N ILE A 23 -0.19 -4.62 -2.32
CA ILE A 23 -1.57 -4.76 -1.85
C ILE A 23 -1.64 -6.05 -1.05
N GLU A 24 -1.96 -5.94 0.22
CA GLU A 24 -2.06 -7.09 1.11
C GLU A 24 -3.11 -6.87 2.19
N MET A 25 -3.62 -7.97 2.76
CA MET A 25 -4.56 -7.96 3.88
C MET A 25 -5.84 -7.14 3.62
N ILE A 26 -6.32 -7.12 2.38
CA ILE A 26 -7.50 -6.31 1.98
C ILE A 26 -8.85 -6.96 2.32
N GLY A 27 -8.84 -8.02 3.12
CA GLY A 27 -10.03 -8.84 3.41
C GLY A 27 -10.88 -8.37 4.57
N THR A 28 -10.48 -7.35 5.33
CA THR A 28 -11.21 -6.85 6.51
C THR A 28 -11.29 -5.33 6.52
N GLU A 29 -12.12 -4.78 7.40
CA GLU A 29 -12.28 -3.32 7.50
C GLU A 29 -11.05 -2.63 8.09
N SER A 30 -10.84 -1.39 7.67
CA SER A 30 -9.81 -0.52 8.25
C SER A 30 -10.22 0.04 9.61
N LYS A 31 -9.29 0.73 10.28
CA LYS A 31 -9.53 1.44 11.54
C LYS A 31 -10.69 2.45 11.45
N TRP A 32 -10.91 3.04 10.29
CA TRP A 32 -11.96 4.03 10.04
C TRP A 32 -13.24 3.43 9.44
N GLY A 33 -13.33 2.10 9.33
CA GLY A 33 -14.48 1.41 8.77
C GLY A 33 -14.42 1.27 7.24
N ARG A 34 -15.60 1.08 6.63
CA ARG A 34 -15.73 0.88 5.18
C ARG A 34 -15.31 2.10 4.37
N ASN A 35 -14.96 1.87 3.12
CA ASN A 35 -14.53 2.88 2.15
C ASN A 35 -13.29 3.66 2.61
N THR A 36 -12.45 3.05 3.40
CA THR A 36 -11.18 3.61 3.84
C THR A 36 -10.06 2.58 3.78
N ALA A 37 -8.86 3.06 3.57
CA ALA A 37 -7.62 2.31 3.69
C ALA A 37 -6.51 3.25 4.14
N PHE A 38 -5.36 2.72 4.48
CA PHE A 38 -4.20 3.55 4.73
C PHE A 38 -3.04 3.15 3.82
N ILE A 39 -2.03 4.01 3.73
CA ILE A 39 -0.84 3.79 2.93
C ILE A 39 0.36 3.87 3.85
N THR A 40 1.15 2.80 3.93
CA THR A 40 2.35 2.79 4.75
C THR A 40 3.39 3.74 4.19
N GLY A 41 4.07 4.49 5.07
CA GLY A 41 5.06 5.47 4.65
C GLY A 41 4.49 6.59 3.77
N TYR A 42 3.25 7.01 4.03
CA TYR A 42 2.54 8.02 3.26
C TYR A 42 3.37 9.29 3.02
N GLU A 43 4.15 9.69 4.01
CA GLU A 43 5.01 10.87 3.99
C GLU A 43 6.32 10.72 3.19
N LYS A 44 6.65 9.51 2.75
CA LYS A 44 7.94 9.22 2.10
C LYS A 44 7.97 9.50 0.60
N SER A 45 6.81 9.70 0.01
CA SER A 45 6.65 10.18 -1.37
C SER A 45 5.29 10.87 -1.50
N ASN A 46 5.04 11.53 -2.63
CA ASN A 46 3.72 12.13 -2.89
C ASN A 46 2.72 11.16 -3.54
N MET A 47 3.03 9.85 -3.57
CA MET A 47 2.14 8.85 -4.18
C MET A 47 0.77 8.82 -3.54
N GLY A 48 0.70 8.87 -2.20
CA GLY A 48 -0.57 8.90 -1.46
C GLY A 48 -1.41 10.13 -1.78
N GLU A 49 -0.80 11.29 -1.92
CA GLU A 49 -1.48 12.53 -2.30
C GLU A 49 -2.07 12.47 -3.72
N ILE A 50 -1.30 11.93 -4.67
CA ILE A 50 -1.77 11.71 -6.04
C ILE A 50 -2.97 10.77 -6.05
N MET A 51 -2.88 9.65 -5.33
CA MET A 51 -3.96 8.66 -5.23
C MET A 51 -5.21 9.26 -4.60
N GLN A 52 -5.08 10.04 -3.53
CA GLN A 52 -6.21 10.69 -2.87
C GLN A 52 -6.85 11.75 -3.77
N LYS A 53 -6.06 12.51 -4.53
CA LYS A 53 -6.55 13.47 -5.53
C LYS A 53 -7.41 12.77 -6.60
N ASN A 54 -6.98 11.61 -7.08
CA ASN A 54 -7.72 10.83 -8.09
C ASN A 54 -9.04 10.25 -7.55
N LEU A 55 -9.24 10.23 -6.22
CA LEU A 55 -10.47 9.79 -5.57
C LEU A 55 -11.44 10.92 -5.25
N GLN A 56 -11.15 12.16 -5.63
CA GLN A 56 -12.07 13.29 -5.42
C GLN A 56 -13.44 12.99 -6.05
N GLY A 57 -14.51 13.20 -5.27
CA GLY A 57 -15.86 12.89 -5.67
C GLY A 57 -16.28 11.44 -5.45
N SER A 58 -15.36 10.55 -5.05
CA SER A 58 -15.70 9.19 -4.60
C SER A 58 -15.97 9.15 -3.10
N ALA A 59 -16.56 8.05 -2.63
CA ALA A 59 -16.77 7.81 -1.21
C ALA A 59 -15.54 7.25 -0.51
N PHE A 60 -14.46 6.94 -1.24
CA PHE A 60 -13.27 6.28 -0.69
C PHE A 60 -12.19 7.28 -0.26
N THR A 61 -11.55 7.01 0.88
CA THR A 61 -10.47 7.86 1.42
C THR A 61 -9.26 7.01 1.82
N PHE A 62 -8.06 7.45 1.40
CA PHE A 62 -6.81 6.95 1.94
C PHE A 62 -6.33 7.82 3.10
N HIS A 63 -5.77 7.17 4.11
CA HIS A 63 -5.17 7.81 5.28
C HIS A 63 -3.68 7.50 5.37
N PRO A 64 -2.89 8.30 6.07
CA PRO A 64 -1.57 7.89 6.55
C PRO A 64 -1.68 6.67 7.48
N ASP A 65 -0.54 5.99 7.66
CA ASP A 65 -0.44 4.83 8.55
C ASP A 65 -0.81 5.22 10.01
N PRO A 66 -1.84 4.61 10.60
CA PRO A 66 -2.26 4.92 11.97
C PRO A 66 -1.48 4.12 13.03
N TYR A 67 -0.51 3.31 12.63
CA TYR A 67 0.24 2.39 13.48
C TYR A 67 1.76 2.62 13.39
N PRO A 68 2.26 3.83 13.71
CA PRO A 68 3.68 4.16 13.52
C PRO A 68 4.62 3.24 14.30
N ASP A 69 4.19 2.76 15.47
CA ASP A 69 4.97 1.87 16.32
C ASP A 69 5.13 0.45 15.75
N LEU A 70 4.27 0.06 14.82
CA LEU A 70 4.34 -1.25 14.18
C LEU A 70 5.35 -1.31 13.02
N ASN A 71 5.86 -0.17 12.56
CA ASN A 71 6.84 -0.07 11.47
C ASN A 71 6.41 -0.83 10.20
N LEU A 72 5.13 -0.75 9.84
CA LEU A 72 4.53 -1.55 8.76
C LEU A 72 5.22 -1.32 7.41
N PHE A 73 5.66 -0.09 7.13
CA PHE A 73 6.37 0.25 5.90
C PHE A 73 7.58 -0.65 5.63
N TYR A 74 8.30 -1.07 6.68
CA TYR A 74 9.51 -1.89 6.58
C TYR A 74 9.25 -3.40 6.63
N ARG A 75 8.01 -3.82 6.82
CA ARG A 75 7.64 -5.22 7.07
C ARG A 75 7.04 -5.94 5.85
N SER A 76 6.93 -5.24 4.73
CA SER A 76 6.32 -5.76 3.51
C SER A 76 7.26 -5.62 2.30
N ASP A 77 6.90 -6.19 1.18
CA ASP A 77 7.74 -6.28 -0.03
C ASP A 77 8.10 -4.91 -0.61
N ASN A 78 7.29 -3.88 -0.35
CA ASN A 78 7.56 -2.51 -0.76
C ASN A 78 8.91 -1.98 -0.24
N ALA A 79 9.33 -2.40 0.95
CA ALA A 79 10.53 -1.89 1.58
C ALA A 79 11.79 -2.13 0.74
N THR A 80 11.86 -3.27 0.06
CA THR A 80 12.99 -3.62 -0.80
C THR A 80 13.16 -2.61 -1.94
N LEU A 81 12.07 -2.23 -2.62
CA LEU A 81 12.13 -1.26 -3.71
C LEU A 81 12.27 0.17 -3.18
N ALA A 82 11.65 0.49 -2.06
CA ALA A 82 11.78 1.81 -1.43
C ALA A 82 13.24 2.12 -1.07
N ARG A 83 14.01 1.13 -0.58
CA ARG A 83 15.45 1.26 -0.31
C ARG A 83 16.29 1.53 -1.58
N LEU A 84 15.72 1.30 -2.75
CA LEU A 84 16.31 1.64 -4.05
C LEU A 84 15.79 2.99 -4.60
N GLY A 85 15.03 3.74 -3.79
CA GLY A 85 14.48 5.04 -4.14
C GLY A 85 13.16 4.99 -4.91
N VAL A 86 12.59 3.82 -5.17
CA VAL A 86 11.29 3.68 -5.82
C VAL A 86 10.19 4.14 -4.87
N PRO A 87 9.21 4.96 -5.30
CA PRO A 87 8.01 5.22 -4.51
C PRO A 87 7.19 3.94 -4.42
N ALA A 88 7.45 3.17 -3.37
CA ALA A 88 6.92 1.84 -3.14
C ALA A 88 6.22 1.80 -1.78
N HIS A 89 4.92 1.56 -1.79
CA HIS A 89 4.08 1.62 -0.61
C HIS A 89 3.15 0.42 -0.53
N THR A 90 2.84 0.01 0.70
CA THR A 90 1.83 -1.01 0.96
C THR A 90 0.49 -0.35 1.29
N ILE A 91 -0.57 -0.94 0.78
CA ILE A 91 -1.96 -0.53 1.05
C ILE A 91 -2.63 -1.68 1.81
N PRO A 92 -2.53 -1.71 3.15
CA PRO A 92 -3.21 -2.67 3.99
C PRO A 92 -4.43 -2.00 4.61
N PRO A 93 -5.63 -2.22 4.13
CA PRO A 93 -6.84 -1.62 4.75
C PRO A 93 -7.19 -2.21 6.11
N THR A 94 -6.62 -3.36 6.46
CA THR A 94 -6.97 -4.12 7.66
C THR A 94 -6.66 -3.37 8.96
N LYS A 95 -7.58 -3.45 9.91
CA LYS A 95 -7.41 -2.96 11.27
C LYS A 95 -6.46 -3.86 12.04
N MET A 96 -5.26 -3.37 12.32
CA MET A 96 -4.20 -4.16 12.96
C MET A 96 -4.40 -4.40 14.46
N ASP A 97 -5.19 -3.56 15.13
CA ASP A 97 -5.36 -3.62 16.59
C ASP A 97 -5.92 -4.95 17.09
N ASN A 98 -6.77 -5.59 16.29
CA ASN A 98 -7.51 -6.78 16.67
C ASN A 98 -7.62 -7.78 15.50
N GLU A 99 -6.55 -7.96 14.70
CA GLU A 99 -6.58 -8.94 13.62
C GLU A 99 -6.34 -10.36 14.18
N PRO A 100 -7.40 -11.13 14.41
CA PRO A 100 -7.29 -12.43 15.07
C PRO A 100 -6.65 -13.49 14.18
N ASN A 101 -6.66 -13.31 12.87
CA ASN A 101 -6.25 -14.31 11.88
C ASN A 101 -4.83 -14.07 11.34
N TYR A 102 -4.19 -12.95 11.68
CA TYR A 102 -2.87 -12.59 11.17
C TYR A 102 -1.83 -13.69 11.41
N HIS A 103 -1.33 -14.29 10.33
CA HIS A 103 -0.38 -15.41 10.33
C HIS A 103 -0.84 -16.64 11.11
N LYS A 104 -2.15 -16.90 11.14
CA LYS A 104 -2.72 -18.07 11.83
C LYS A 104 -3.39 -19.04 10.86
N VAL A 105 -3.56 -20.28 11.31
CA VAL A 105 -4.29 -21.32 10.55
C VAL A 105 -5.80 -21.02 10.42
N THR A 106 -6.30 -20.04 11.14
CA THR A 106 -7.69 -19.56 11.07
C THR A 106 -7.90 -18.49 9.99
N ASP A 107 -6.87 -18.14 9.25
CA ASP A 107 -6.96 -17.22 8.11
C ASP A 107 -7.51 -17.98 6.89
N HIS A 108 -8.83 -17.97 6.76
CA HIS A 108 -9.58 -18.65 5.72
C HIS A 108 -10.42 -17.67 4.91
N VAL A 109 -10.76 -18.03 3.67
CA VAL A 109 -11.56 -17.19 2.76
C VAL A 109 -12.92 -16.80 3.36
N GLU A 110 -13.52 -17.63 4.20
CA GLU A 110 -14.80 -17.37 4.86
C GLU A 110 -14.72 -16.21 5.88
N THR A 111 -13.53 -15.83 6.32
CA THR A 111 -13.33 -14.71 7.24
C THR A 111 -13.24 -13.36 6.53
N LEU A 112 -13.24 -13.36 5.19
CA LEU A 112 -13.05 -12.16 4.38
C LEU A 112 -14.38 -11.46 4.08
N ASP A 113 -14.38 -10.13 4.14
CA ASP A 113 -15.45 -9.28 3.64
C ASP A 113 -15.21 -8.98 2.15
N LEU A 114 -15.78 -9.84 1.28
CA LEU A 114 -15.59 -9.73 -0.17
C LEU A 114 -16.17 -8.44 -0.76
N ALA A 115 -17.25 -7.91 -0.18
CA ALA A 115 -17.83 -6.65 -0.65
C ALA A 115 -16.88 -5.48 -0.36
N ASN A 116 -16.34 -5.41 0.85
CA ASN A 116 -15.35 -4.40 1.23
C ASN A 116 -14.07 -4.54 0.39
N MET A 117 -13.59 -5.77 0.20
CA MET A 117 -12.42 -6.05 -0.65
C MET A 117 -12.62 -5.53 -2.08
N THR A 118 -13.80 -5.72 -2.65
CA THR A 118 -14.14 -5.24 -3.99
C THR A 118 -14.07 -3.71 -4.08
N GLU A 119 -14.61 -3.00 -3.10
CA GLU A 119 -14.54 -1.53 -3.07
C GLU A 119 -13.10 -1.01 -2.93
N ILE A 120 -12.28 -1.69 -2.15
CA ILE A 120 -10.85 -1.36 -2.01
C ILE A 120 -10.11 -1.56 -3.34
N ILE A 121 -10.33 -2.66 -4.03
CA ILE A 121 -9.72 -2.94 -5.34
C ILE A 121 -10.11 -1.86 -6.36
N LYS A 122 -11.40 -1.49 -6.42
CA LYS A 122 -11.88 -0.42 -7.29
C LYS A 122 -11.22 0.93 -6.95
N ALA A 123 -11.10 1.23 -5.67
CA ALA A 123 -10.45 2.46 -5.22
C ALA A 123 -8.97 2.51 -5.59
N ILE A 124 -8.25 1.40 -5.45
CA ILE A 124 -6.85 1.30 -5.86
C ILE A 124 -6.71 1.49 -7.37
N ALA A 125 -7.55 0.84 -8.17
CA ALA A 125 -7.53 0.98 -9.63
C ALA A 125 -7.82 2.42 -10.07
N THR A 126 -8.83 3.06 -9.49
CA THR A 126 -9.19 4.46 -9.81
C THR A 126 -8.09 5.42 -9.37
N SER A 127 -7.59 5.27 -8.16
CA SER A 127 -6.60 6.18 -7.57
C SER A 127 -5.22 6.08 -8.23
N SER A 128 -4.87 4.93 -8.77
CA SER A 128 -3.59 4.72 -9.46
C SER A 128 -3.62 5.07 -10.96
N ALA A 129 -4.77 5.39 -11.52
CA ALA A 129 -4.97 5.50 -12.97
C ALA A 129 -4.03 6.52 -13.63
N THR A 130 -3.81 7.69 -13.04
CA THR A 130 -2.92 8.71 -13.62
C THR A 130 -1.45 8.32 -13.53
N ILE A 131 -1.07 7.55 -12.52
CA ILE A 131 0.29 7.01 -12.36
C ILE A 131 0.55 5.94 -13.42
N VAL A 132 -0.37 4.99 -13.58
CA VAL A 132 -0.28 3.92 -14.59
C VAL A 132 -0.27 4.49 -16.00
N ALA A 133 -1.05 5.55 -16.26
CA ALA A 133 -1.09 6.23 -17.55
C ALA A 133 0.14 7.13 -17.82
N GLY A 134 1.06 7.28 -16.87
CA GLY A 134 2.22 8.15 -16.99
C GLY A 134 1.92 9.65 -16.96
N LYS A 135 0.72 10.03 -16.51
CA LYS A 135 0.31 11.45 -16.38
C LYS A 135 0.87 12.09 -15.12
N ASP A 136 0.95 11.33 -14.04
CA ASP A 136 1.54 11.71 -12.77
C ASP A 136 2.67 10.74 -12.43
N THR A 137 3.85 11.27 -12.11
CA THR A 137 4.97 10.46 -11.63
C THR A 137 5.21 10.76 -10.16
N PRO A 138 5.05 9.79 -9.26
CA PRO A 138 5.32 10.01 -7.85
C PRO A 138 6.77 10.43 -7.59
N SER A 139 6.98 11.25 -6.57
CA SER A 139 8.32 11.62 -6.13
C SER A 139 9.10 10.42 -5.64
N ARG A 140 10.41 10.42 -5.88
CA ARG A 140 11.31 9.36 -5.39
C ARG A 140 11.38 9.39 -3.87
N VAL A 141 11.57 8.22 -3.28
CA VAL A 141 11.83 8.10 -1.84
C VAL A 141 13.27 8.57 -1.56
N ASP A 142 13.42 9.43 -0.56
CA ASP A 142 14.74 9.81 -0.06
C ASP A 142 15.31 8.65 0.80
N THR A 143 16.23 7.91 0.21
CA THR A 143 16.82 6.72 0.83
C THR A 143 17.65 7.04 2.09
N SER A 144 18.11 8.28 2.25
CA SER A 144 18.84 8.71 3.44
C SER A 144 17.97 8.75 4.70
N THR A 145 16.63 8.82 4.53
CA THR A 145 15.66 8.84 5.63
C THR A 145 15.17 7.44 6.02
N LEU A 146 15.58 6.40 5.30
CA LEU A 146 15.15 5.02 5.55
C LEU A 146 16.08 4.28 6.52
N ARG A 147 15.50 3.28 7.17
CA ARG A 147 16.22 2.35 8.06
C ARG A 147 16.85 1.19 7.28
#